data_078959c7f76cb77f7753fef31e888518
#
_entry.id   078959c7f76cb77f7753fef31e888518
#
_cell.length_a   1.000
_cell.length_b   1.000
_cell.length_c   1.000
_cell.angle_alpha   90.00
_cell.angle_beta   90.00
_cell.angle_gamma   90.00
#
_symmetry.space_group_name_H-M   'P 1'
#
loop_
_entity.id
_entity.type
_entity.pdbx_description
1 polymer ?
#
loop_
_entity_poly.entity_id
_entity_poly.type
_entity_poly.pdbx_seq_one_letter_code
_entity_poly.pdbx_strand_id
1 'polypeptide(L)'
;MLAAVAVVPRGAYARPVAGAGPGRRPTKFLQIFVSGGLDSLFLVDPKSRDEVKPRIAPVYTAQQLVESNGMRLAPNCRPLEPYLSRVSVINGILSGTVGHATGAVQTLQLRRNIRSSSDATIATLVGQALEPESPIHAFCLGRAESLWRPTAGRVVYDEFPSYELLKRFTSVVNDTHDDLGEHVIQQVEGLYRDARTREAATPVRALLQRLKGKVVPPPAVFDSSSIVFSPNLRDPSISDAAIAAFRAKGDRTLMESFQWALFLLKNNIAPSVWMSSGSYFNWDTHQQNNGRQDVNTAHLMLGLRWFLDQLAASPGTGGRTLLDEVGIVISSEIGRFPYLNAQEGKDHFPQVSAILIGPGLRAGQFGQTDAELIGLPVNLRTGRPGGSSDTILTLDDVGRTVLEWVGARAPRESGYDGRVMDFCFA
;
A
#
# COMPACT_ATOMS: atom_id res chain seq x y z
N MET A 1 -15.76 10.56 17.05
CA MET A 1 -14.99 11.63 16.42
C MET A 1 -15.11 11.40 14.92
N LEU A 2 -15.81 12.25 14.19
CA LEU A 2 -16.02 12.11 12.76
C LEU A 2 -14.69 12.38 12.02
N ALA A 3 -14.39 11.57 11.02
CA ALA A 3 -13.26 11.75 10.13
C ALA A 3 -13.26 13.17 9.54
N ALA A 4 -12.11 13.83 9.53
CA ALA A 4 -11.98 15.14 8.91
C ALA A 4 -12.07 14.98 7.38
N VAL A 5 -12.96 15.72 6.76
CA VAL A 5 -13.07 15.80 5.30
C VAL A 5 -12.35 17.04 4.80
N ALA A 6 -11.39 16.89 3.93
CA ALA A 6 -10.68 18.00 3.31
C ALA A 6 -11.08 18.17 1.84
N VAL A 7 -11.41 19.39 1.46
CA VAL A 7 -11.71 19.79 0.08
C VAL A 7 -10.74 20.86 -0.36
N VAL A 8 -10.20 20.73 -1.55
CA VAL A 8 -9.17 21.61 -2.09
C VAL A 8 -9.58 22.32 -3.37
N PRO A 9 -9.06 23.55 -3.55
CA PRO A 9 -9.33 24.34 -4.72
C PRO A 9 -8.83 23.74 -6.02
N ARG A 10 -9.47 24.09 -7.10
CA ARG A 10 -9.19 23.75 -8.50
C ARG A 10 -7.70 23.90 -8.84
N GLY A 11 -7.00 22.80 -9.08
CA GLY A 11 -5.60 22.93 -9.49
C GLY A 11 -4.98 21.79 -10.27
N ALA A 12 -5.15 20.55 -9.95
CA ALA A 12 -4.43 19.49 -10.67
C ALA A 12 -5.26 18.19 -10.73
N TYR A 13 -6.02 18.03 -11.80
CA TYR A 13 -6.74 16.78 -12.05
C TYR A 13 -5.91 15.87 -12.97
N ALA A 14 -5.70 14.63 -12.56
CA ALA A 14 -5.25 13.60 -13.46
C ALA A 14 -6.37 13.33 -14.49
N ARG A 15 -6.03 13.31 -15.79
CA ARG A 15 -7.01 13.05 -16.85
C ARG A 15 -6.80 11.64 -17.41
N PRO A 16 -7.89 10.91 -17.75
CA PRO A 16 -7.78 9.65 -18.47
C PRO A 16 -7.03 9.82 -19.78
N VAL A 17 -6.19 8.84 -20.14
CA VAL A 17 -5.54 8.80 -21.47
C VAL A 17 -6.43 8.03 -22.42
N ALA A 18 -6.97 8.70 -23.44
CA ALA A 18 -7.56 8.02 -24.57
C ALA A 18 -6.44 7.41 -25.43
N GLY A 19 -6.42 6.09 -25.61
CA GLY A 19 -5.61 5.45 -26.64
C GLY A 19 -4.38 4.66 -26.24
N ALA A 20 -4.22 4.23 -25.00
CA ALA A 20 -3.27 3.14 -24.74
C ALA A 20 -3.93 1.80 -25.10
N GLY A 21 -3.20 0.97 -25.86
CA GLY A 21 -3.69 -0.29 -26.41
C GLY A 21 -4.28 -1.29 -25.37
N PRO A 22 -4.80 -2.43 -25.80
CA PRO A 22 -5.71 -3.29 -25.02
C PRO A 22 -5.03 -4.12 -23.94
N GLY A 23 -4.06 -3.57 -23.23
CA GLY A 23 -3.61 -4.13 -21.96
C GLY A 23 -4.71 -3.95 -20.92
N ARG A 24 -5.03 -5.00 -20.16
CA ARG A 24 -6.00 -4.90 -19.07
C ARG A 24 -5.48 -3.92 -18.03
N ARG A 25 -6.19 -2.83 -17.78
CA ARG A 25 -5.85 -1.85 -16.74
C ARG A 25 -6.69 -2.07 -15.50
N PRO A 26 -6.19 -1.76 -14.31
CA PRO A 26 -7.02 -1.74 -13.12
C PRO A 26 -8.09 -0.63 -13.23
N THR A 27 -9.26 -0.91 -12.70
CA THR A 27 -10.37 0.04 -12.58
C THR A 27 -10.59 0.46 -11.12
N LYS A 28 -9.86 -0.16 -10.22
CA LYS A 28 -9.83 0.11 -8.78
C LYS A 28 -8.39 0.04 -8.29
N PHE A 29 -8.11 0.70 -7.18
CA PHE A 29 -6.75 0.81 -6.71
C PHE A 29 -6.63 0.69 -5.19
N LEU A 30 -5.58 0.00 -4.72
CA LEU A 30 -5.18 -0.06 -3.31
C LEU A 30 -3.70 0.30 -3.18
N GLN A 31 -3.40 1.30 -2.38
CA GLN A 31 -2.04 1.57 -1.91
C GLN A 31 -1.87 1.06 -0.49
N ILE A 32 -0.88 0.20 -0.26
CA ILE A 32 -0.49 -0.28 1.06
C ILE A 32 0.83 0.39 1.43
N PHE A 33 0.79 1.21 2.46
CA PHE A 33 1.94 1.91 2.98
C PHE A 33 2.48 1.18 4.21
N VAL A 34 3.73 0.70 4.12
CA VAL A 34 4.44 0.07 5.22
C VAL A 34 5.25 1.14 5.95
N SER A 35 4.68 1.73 7.01
CA SER A 35 5.30 2.81 7.77
C SER A 35 6.27 2.28 8.81
N GLY A 36 7.50 2.76 8.81
CA GLY A 36 8.56 2.43 9.75
C GLY A 36 9.78 1.78 9.09
N GLY A 37 9.75 1.47 7.80
CA GLY A 37 10.92 0.95 7.07
C GLY A 37 10.91 -0.57 6.88
N LEU A 38 10.52 -1.00 5.69
CA LEU A 38 10.54 -2.39 5.27
C LEU A 38 11.96 -2.84 4.92
N ASP A 39 12.42 -3.91 5.54
CA ASP A 39 13.67 -4.57 5.16
C ASP A 39 13.41 -5.56 4.01
N SER A 40 13.87 -5.21 2.81
CA SER A 40 13.66 -6.00 1.61
C SER A 40 14.25 -7.42 1.65
N LEU A 41 15.26 -7.65 2.51
CA LEU A 41 15.83 -8.99 2.74
C LEU A 41 14.81 -9.99 3.30
N PHE A 42 13.79 -9.50 4.01
CA PHE A 42 12.73 -10.33 4.59
C PHE A 42 11.54 -10.53 3.67
N LEU A 43 11.60 -9.97 2.46
CA LEU A 43 10.44 -10.00 1.56
C LEU A 43 10.85 -10.30 0.11
N VAL A 44 11.35 -9.32 -0.61
CA VAL A 44 11.43 -9.36 -2.08
C VAL A 44 12.85 -9.24 -2.64
N ASP A 45 13.85 -9.08 -1.79
CA ASP A 45 15.27 -9.08 -2.19
C ASP A 45 16.13 -9.91 -1.23
N PRO A 46 15.72 -11.16 -0.91
CA PRO A 46 16.51 -12.00 -0.02
C PRO A 46 17.82 -12.38 -0.69
N LYS A 47 18.88 -12.44 0.11
CA LYS A 47 20.24 -12.83 -0.32
C LYS A 47 20.72 -14.02 0.50
N SER A 48 21.49 -14.91 -0.14
CA SER A 48 22.24 -15.95 0.53
C SER A 48 23.61 -15.43 0.97
N ARG A 49 24.32 -16.21 1.79
CA ARG A 49 25.61 -15.82 2.38
C ARG A 49 26.69 -15.47 1.35
N ASP A 50 26.72 -16.13 0.25
CA ASP A 50 27.68 -15.96 -0.86
C ASP A 50 27.37 -14.74 -1.75
N GLU A 51 26.16 -14.17 -1.65
CA GLU A 51 25.75 -13.02 -2.45
C GLU A 51 25.98 -11.68 -1.76
N VAL A 52 26.35 -11.67 -0.49
CA VAL A 52 26.52 -10.43 0.29
C VAL A 52 27.92 -10.31 0.90
N LYS A 53 28.31 -9.08 1.22
CA LYS A 53 29.57 -8.81 1.92
C LYS A 53 29.61 -9.49 3.31
N PRO A 54 30.79 -9.85 3.84
CA PRO A 54 30.93 -10.57 5.10
C PRO A 54 30.25 -9.94 6.31
N ARG A 55 30.12 -8.61 6.32
CA ARG A 55 29.49 -7.86 7.43
C ARG A 55 27.96 -7.89 7.39
N ILE A 56 27.36 -8.27 6.25
CA ILE A 56 25.91 -8.42 6.12
C ILE A 56 25.55 -9.84 6.55
N ALA A 57 24.66 -9.96 7.51
CA ALA A 57 24.14 -11.24 7.95
C ALA A 57 22.87 -11.58 7.13
N PRO A 58 22.95 -12.51 6.15
CA PRO A 58 21.75 -12.97 5.47
C PRO A 58 20.88 -13.72 6.44
N VAL A 59 19.57 -13.55 6.28
CA VAL A 59 18.58 -14.09 7.21
C VAL A 59 18.24 -15.53 6.87
N TYR A 60 18.25 -15.87 5.57
CA TYR A 60 17.84 -17.17 5.07
C TYR A 60 18.98 -17.87 4.34
N THR A 61 18.96 -19.20 4.38
CA THR A 61 19.80 -20.02 3.49
C THR A 61 19.19 -20.07 2.10
N ALA A 62 19.98 -20.38 1.09
CA ALA A 62 19.49 -20.52 -0.29
C ALA A 62 18.31 -21.52 -0.42
N GLN A 63 18.34 -22.61 0.37
CA GLN A 63 17.29 -23.64 0.38
C GLN A 63 15.97 -23.19 0.98
N GLN A 64 15.97 -22.14 1.79
CA GLN A 64 14.77 -21.58 2.40
C GLN A 64 14.03 -20.63 1.46
N LEU A 65 14.71 -20.07 0.46
CA LEU A 65 14.14 -19.10 -0.45
C LEU A 65 13.04 -19.70 -1.33
N VAL A 66 12.09 -18.90 -1.70
CA VAL A 66 11.00 -19.27 -2.62
C VAL A 66 11.40 -18.87 -4.02
N GLU A 67 11.59 -19.87 -4.88
CA GLU A 67 11.84 -19.64 -6.30
C GLU A 67 10.60 -20.06 -7.10
N SER A 68 9.89 -19.07 -7.62
CA SER A 68 8.68 -19.30 -8.41
C SER A 68 8.46 -18.17 -9.41
N ASN A 69 7.98 -18.51 -10.61
CA ASN A 69 7.73 -17.56 -11.71
C ASN A 69 8.90 -16.62 -12.04
N GLY A 70 10.14 -17.13 -11.94
CA GLY A 70 11.36 -16.34 -12.19
C GLY A 70 11.64 -15.28 -11.11
N MET A 71 10.96 -15.34 -9.99
CA MET A 71 11.19 -14.52 -8.80
C MET A 71 11.86 -15.34 -7.71
N ARG A 72 12.72 -14.67 -6.94
CA ARG A 72 13.37 -15.20 -5.75
C ARG A 72 12.96 -14.38 -4.55
N LEU A 73 12.20 -14.98 -3.65
CA LEU A 73 11.51 -14.29 -2.58
C LEU A 73 11.87 -14.92 -1.23
N ALA A 74 11.71 -14.15 -0.14
CA ALA A 74 11.84 -14.67 1.21
C ALA A 74 10.72 -15.70 1.51
N PRO A 75 10.93 -16.63 2.47
CA PRO A 75 9.93 -17.64 2.84
C PRO A 75 8.57 -17.06 3.23
N ASN A 76 8.55 -15.86 3.79
CA ASN A 76 7.35 -15.14 4.17
C ASN A 76 6.43 -14.80 2.97
N CYS A 77 6.96 -14.85 1.75
CA CYS A 77 6.17 -14.65 0.53
C CYS A 77 5.43 -15.91 0.04
N ARG A 78 5.63 -17.09 0.65
CA ARG A 78 4.91 -18.33 0.27
C ARG A 78 3.39 -18.16 0.17
N PRO A 79 2.72 -17.41 1.05
CA PRO A 79 1.29 -17.17 0.91
C PRO A 79 0.88 -16.59 -0.45
N LEU A 80 1.78 -15.88 -1.14
CA LEU A 80 1.51 -15.25 -2.43
C LEU A 80 1.73 -16.15 -3.63
N GLU A 81 2.27 -17.37 -3.47
CA GLU A 81 2.59 -18.27 -4.59
C GLU A 81 1.45 -18.42 -5.63
N PRO A 82 0.16 -18.57 -5.26
CA PRO A 82 -0.92 -18.67 -6.23
C PRO A 82 -1.15 -17.43 -7.08
N TYR A 83 -0.61 -16.28 -6.66
CA TYR A 83 -0.81 -14.98 -7.30
C TYR A 83 0.43 -14.43 -7.99
N LEU A 84 1.57 -15.11 -7.92
CA LEU A 84 2.84 -14.60 -8.45
C LEU A 84 2.81 -14.31 -9.95
N SER A 85 1.91 -14.94 -10.71
CA SER A 85 1.69 -14.61 -12.12
C SER A 85 1.11 -13.19 -12.36
N ARG A 86 0.75 -12.46 -11.29
CA ARG A 86 0.19 -11.10 -11.32
C ARG A 86 1.05 -10.12 -10.53
N VAL A 87 2.25 -10.54 -10.10
CA VAL A 87 3.12 -9.76 -9.22
C VAL A 87 4.33 -9.26 -9.99
N SER A 88 4.58 -7.96 -9.93
CA SER A 88 5.84 -7.33 -10.32
C SER A 88 6.54 -6.82 -9.07
N VAL A 89 7.74 -7.31 -8.84
CA VAL A 89 8.63 -6.86 -7.76
C VAL A 89 9.67 -5.92 -8.35
N ILE A 90 9.92 -4.79 -7.70
CA ILE A 90 10.91 -3.80 -8.12
C ILE A 90 11.86 -3.53 -6.96
N ASN A 91 13.13 -3.87 -7.13
CA ASN A 91 14.17 -3.72 -6.11
C ASN A 91 15.12 -2.56 -6.42
N GLY A 92 15.83 -2.07 -5.42
CA GLY A 92 16.86 -1.05 -5.56
C GLY A 92 16.34 0.35 -5.90
N ILE A 93 15.15 0.72 -5.42
CA ILE A 93 14.53 2.02 -5.64
C ILE A 93 15.10 3.03 -4.65
N LEU A 94 15.62 4.15 -5.12
CA LEU A 94 16.07 5.26 -4.29
C LEU A 94 14.87 6.08 -3.80
N SER A 95 14.61 6.07 -2.49
CA SER A 95 13.56 6.88 -1.86
C SER A 95 13.95 8.35 -1.73
N GLY A 96 15.26 8.63 -1.54
CA GLY A 96 15.78 9.99 -1.46
C GLY A 96 15.76 10.59 -0.05
N THR A 97 15.34 9.84 0.96
CA THR A 97 15.36 10.27 2.36
C THR A 97 15.63 9.10 3.30
N VAL A 98 16.07 9.44 4.51
CA VAL A 98 16.18 8.53 5.66
C VAL A 98 15.29 8.98 6.82
N GLY A 99 14.45 9.98 6.62
CA GLY A 99 13.56 10.54 7.64
C GLY A 99 12.12 10.08 7.46
N HIS A 100 11.49 9.55 8.51
CA HIS A 100 10.12 9.06 8.46
C HIS A 100 9.10 10.08 7.97
N ALA A 101 9.08 11.28 8.55
CA ALA A 101 8.09 12.30 8.21
C ALA A 101 8.15 12.70 6.73
N THR A 102 9.34 12.98 6.22
CA THR A 102 9.55 13.30 4.80
C THR A 102 9.26 12.08 3.92
N GLY A 103 9.78 10.92 4.30
CA GLY A 103 9.59 9.67 3.56
C GLY A 103 8.12 9.25 3.46
N ALA A 104 7.34 9.39 4.53
CA ALA A 104 5.92 9.11 4.51
C ALA A 104 5.18 9.95 3.45
N VAL A 105 5.43 11.27 3.40
CA VAL A 105 4.83 12.13 2.37
C VAL A 105 5.29 11.73 0.98
N GLN A 106 6.59 11.46 0.81
CA GLN A 106 7.14 11.00 -0.47
C GLN A 106 6.48 9.71 -0.95
N THR A 107 6.33 8.73 -0.06
CA THR A 107 5.76 7.42 -0.40
C THR A 107 4.27 7.49 -0.68
N LEU A 108 3.53 8.31 0.06
CA LEU A 108 2.11 8.51 -0.19
C LEU A 108 1.84 9.22 -1.52
N GLN A 109 2.76 10.07 -1.95
CA GLN A 109 2.73 10.72 -3.24
C GLN A 109 3.46 9.89 -4.33
N LEU A 110 4.23 8.86 -3.96
CA LEU A 110 5.18 8.14 -4.83
C LEU A 110 6.05 9.10 -5.65
N ARG A 111 6.68 10.07 -4.97
CA ARG A 111 7.64 11.00 -5.56
C ARG A 111 8.61 11.54 -4.51
N ARG A 112 9.85 11.84 -4.90
CA ARG A 112 10.90 12.37 -4.02
C ARG A 112 10.78 13.88 -3.79
N ASN A 113 10.44 14.62 -4.82
CA ASN A 113 10.34 16.08 -4.76
C ASN A 113 8.97 16.50 -4.26
N ILE A 114 8.84 16.66 -2.94
CA ILE A 114 7.63 17.15 -2.31
C ILE A 114 7.54 18.65 -2.52
N ARG A 115 6.48 19.14 -3.15
CA ARG A 115 6.17 20.56 -3.25
C ARG A 115 5.38 21.04 -2.05
N SER A 116 4.42 20.23 -1.62
CA SER A 116 3.61 20.47 -0.42
C SER A 116 3.18 19.13 0.21
N SER A 117 3.14 19.09 1.53
CA SER A 117 2.56 17.95 2.27
C SER A 117 1.04 17.86 2.08
N SER A 118 0.41 18.92 1.58
CA SER A 118 -1.02 18.96 1.25
C SER A 118 -1.37 18.54 -0.17
N ASP A 119 -0.37 18.24 -1.00
CA ASP A 119 -0.61 17.75 -2.37
C ASP A 119 -1.34 16.39 -2.37
N ALA A 120 -2.02 16.09 -3.46
CA ALA A 120 -2.73 14.83 -3.62
C ALA A 120 -1.80 13.63 -3.49
N THR A 121 -2.27 12.58 -2.80
CA THR A 121 -1.60 11.28 -2.81
C THR A 121 -1.71 10.64 -4.17
N ILE A 122 -0.89 9.61 -4.41
CA ILE A 122 -1.04 8.78 -5.60
C ILE A 122 -2.43 8.11 -5.64
N ALA A 123 -2.93 7.66 -4.49
CA ALA A 123 -4.27 7.09 -4.40
C ALA A 123 -5.36 8.10 -4.80
N THR A 124 -5.22 9.37 -4.41
CA THR A 124 -6.15 10.43 -4.81
C THR A 124 -6.09 10.70 -6.31
N LEU A 125 -4.89 10.82 -6.89
CA LEU A 125 -4.71 11.05 -8.32
C LEU A 125 -5.24 9.89 -9.16
N VAL A 126 -5.00 8.65 -8.72
CA VAL A 126 -5.53 7.45 -9.36
C VAL A 126 -7.06 7.44 -9.28
N GLY A 127 -7.65 7.71 -8.12
CA GLY A 127 -9.09 7.76 -7.97
C GLY A 127 -9.75 8.83 -8.84
N GLN A 128 -9.14 10.00 -8.96
CA GLN A 128 -9.58 11.05 -9.88
C GLN A 128 -9.51 10.62 -11.35
N ALA A 129 -8.49 9.85 -11.73
CA ALA A 129 -8.35 9.36 -13.09
C ALA A 129 -9.33 8.24 -13.42
N LEU A 130 -9.58 7.34 -12.46
CA LEU A 130 -10.50 6.22 -12.62
C LEU A 130 -11.96 6.67 -12.65
N GLU A 131 -12.34 7.58 -11.75
CA GLU A 131 -13.69 8.11 -11.62
C GLU A 131 -13.67 9.63 -11.38
N PRO A 132 -13.50 10.48 -12.43
CA PRO A 132 -13.36 11.92 -12.26
C PRO A 132 -14.54 12.59 -11.56
N GLU A 133 -15.75 12.10 -11.84
CA GLU A 133 -17.00 12.62 -11.27
C GLU A 133 -17.37 12.01 -9.92
N SER A 134 -16.57 11.06 -9.43
CA SER A 134 -16.83 10.45 -8.12
C SER A 134 -16.84 11.49 -7.01
N PRO A 135 -17.82 11.47 -6.11
CA PRO A 135 -17.81 12.34 -4.94
C PRO A 135 -16.73 11.95 -3.93
N ILE A 136 -16.17 10.74 -4.04
CA ILE A 136 -15.06 10.24 -3.23
C ILE A 136 -14.01 9.69 -4.19
N HIS A 137 -12.86 10.34 -4.31
CA HIS A 137 -11.76 9.84 -5.13
C HIS A 137 -10.92 8.80 -4.40
N ALA A 138 -10.67 9.04 -3.11
CA ALA A 138 -9.89 8.10 -2.31
C ALA A 138 -10.45 7.98 -0.88
N PHE A 139 -10.24 6.81 -0.30
CA PHE A 139 -10.51 6.54 1.11
C PHE A 139 -9.19 6.17 1.80
N CYS A 140 -8.85 6.89 2.88
CA CYS A 140 -7.62 6.69 3.64
C CYS A 140 -7.90 5.94 4.93
N LEU A 141 -7.32 4.75 5.08
CA LEU A 141 -7.47 3.88 6.23
C LEU A 141 -6.18 3.86 7.05
N GLY A 142 -6.27 4.32 8.30
CA GLY A 142 -5.14 4.33 9.21
C GLY A 142 -4.44 5.67 9.32
N ARG A 143 -3.58 5.78 10.31
CA ARG A 143 -2.86 7.00 10.63
C ARG A 143 -1.63 7.11 9.73
N ALA A 144 -1.58 8.13 8.89
CA ALA A 144 -0.29 8.63 8.42
C ALA A 144 0.36 9.40 9.57
N GLU A 145 1.69 9.37 9.66
CA GLU A 145 2.41 10.10 10.71
C GLU A 145 1.91 11.54 10.85
N SER A 146 1.90 12.03 12.07
CA SER A 146 1.09 13.08 12.66
C SER A 146 1.03 14.45 11.96
N LEU A 147 1.75 14.66 10.88
CA LEU A 147 1.88 15.98 10.23
C LEU A 147 1.24 16.05 8.84
N TRP A 148 0.71 14.95 8.32
CA TRP A 148 0.27 14.92 6.94
C TRP A 148 -1.25 14.68 6.82
N ARG A 149 -1.93 15.66 6.24
CA ARG A 149 -3.31 15.54 5.78
C ARG A 149 -3.37 16.09 4.36
N PRO A 150 -3.48 15.23 3.33
CA PRO A 150 -3.67 15.74 2.00
C PRO A 150 -4.98 16.52 1.97
N THR A 151 -4.90 17.71 1.47
CA THR A 151 -6.08 18.57 1.29
C THR A 151 -6.55 18.56 -0.16
N ALA A 152 -5.80 17.89 -1.08
CA ALA A 152 -6.10 17.85 -2.48
C ALA A 152 -7.01 16.68 -2.87
N GLY A 153 -8.16 16.96 -3.44
CA GLY A 153 -9.12 15.98 -3.92
C GLY A 153 -10.28 15.70 -2.95
N ARG A 154 -11.18 14.82 -3.35
CA ARG A 154 -12.33 14.39 -2.54
C ARG A 154 -11.93 13.13 -1.77
N VAL A 155 -11.39 13.31 -0.55
CA VAL A 155 -10.80 12.23 0.25
C VAL A 155 -11.54 12.08 1.57
N VAL A 156 -11.80 10.84 1.95
CA VAL A 156 -12.34 10.48 3.27
C VAL A 156 -11.22 9.84 4.10
N TYR A 157 -11.13 10.24 5.35
CA TYR A 157 -10.13 9.74 6.30
C TYR A 157 -10.77 8.96 7.44
N ASP A 158 -10.23 7.80 7.73
CA ASP A 158 -10.45 7.07 8.98
C ASP A 158 -9.09 6.73 9.60
N GLU A 159 -8.72 7.46 10.64
CA GLU A 159 -7.44 7.27 11.32
C GLU A 159 -7.37 5.96 12.12
N PHE A 160 -8.52 5.41 12.48
CA PHE A 160 -8.64 4.22 13.31
C PHE A 160 -9.70 3.27 12.75
N PRO A 161 -9.43 2.68 11.57
CA PRO A 161 -10.40 1.79 10.95
C PRO A 161 -10.67 0.61 11.89
N SER A 162 -11.93 0.46 12.27
CA SER A 162 -12.38 -0.66 13.07
C SER A 162 -13.69 -1.22 12.51
N TYR A 163 -13.83 -2.53 12.63
CA TYR A 163 -15.06 -3.21 12.24
C TYR A 163 -16.30 -2.63 12.94
N GLU A 164 -16.18 -2.35 14.23
CA GLU A 164 -17.29 -1.81 15.02
C GLU A 164 -17.70 -0.40 14.54
N LEU A 165 -16.75 0.42 14.13
CA LEU A 165 -17.05 1.73 13.58
C LEU A 165 -17.77 1.59 12.24
N LEU A 166 -17.27 0.76 11.33
CA LEU A 166 -17.91 0.49 10.04
C LEU A 166 -19.32 -0.07 10.22
N LYS A 167 -19.49 -1.03 11.13
CA LYS A 167 -20.77 -1.62 11.48
C LYS A 167 -21.76 -0.57 12.01
N ARG A 168 -21.29 0.33 12.90
CA ARG A 168 -22.11 1.44 13.41
C ARG A 168 -22.53 2.39 12.31
N PHE A 169 -21.62 2.77 11.41
CA PHE A 169 -21.96 3.61 10.26
C PHE A 169 -23.03 2.97 9.39
N THR A 170 -22.88 1.70 9.05
CA THR A 170 -23.86 0.99 8.23
C THR A 170 -25.18 0.76 8.96
N SER A 171 -25.17 0.53 10.29
CA SER A 171 -26.40 0.39 11.06
C SER A 171 -27.19 1.70 11.14
N VAL A 172 -26.51 2.82 11.40
CA VAL A 172 -27.15 4.16 11.44
C VAL A 172 -27.78 4.51 10.09
N VAL A 173 -27.11 4.17 8.99
CA VAL A 173 -27.62 4.47 7.63
C VAL A 173 -28.73 3.50 7.20
N ASN A 174 -28.75 2.27 7.76
CA ASN A 174 -29.75 1.24 7.46
C ASN A 174 -30.87 1.18 8.49
N ASP A 175 -30.81 1.98 9.55
CA ASP A 175 -31.91 2.07 10.51
C ASP A 175 -33.15 2.63 9.80
N THR A 176 -34.29 1.97 9.97
CA THR A 176 -35.52 2.15 9.21
C THR A 176 -36.22 3.51 9.44
N HIS A 177 -35.68 4.34 10.30
CA HIS A 177 -36.08 5.73 10.44
C HIS A 177 -35.32 6.58 9.44
N ASP A 178 -35.93 6.87 8.30
CA ASP A 178 -35.42 7.78 7.25
C ASP A 178 -34.92 9.14 7.83
N ASP A 179 -35.45 9.52 8.97
CA ASP A 179 -35.12 10.77 9.69
C ASP A 179 -33.73 10.78 10.32
N LEU A 180 -33.15 9.61 10.70
CA LEU A 180 -31.86 9.60 11.41
C LEU A 180 -30.69 9.83 10.44
N GLY A 181 -30.74 9.24 9.27
CA GLY A 181 -29.76 9.47 8.21
C GLY A 181 -29.77 10.92 7.74
N GLU A 182 -30.96 11.50 7.53
CA GLU A 182 -31.12 12.90 7.19
C GLU A 182 -30.72 13.82 8.35
N HIS A 183 -31.02 13.49 9.59
CA HIS A 183 -30.62 14.26 10.77
C HIS A 183 -29.09 14.27 10.93
N VAL A 184 -28.39 13.16 10.73
CA VAL A 184 -26.93 13.12 10.73
C VAL A 184 -26.35 13.95 9.58
N ILE A 185 -26.94 13.86 8.38
CA ILE A 185 -26.57 14.69 7.24
C ILE A 185 -26.79 16.17 7.56
N GLN A 186 -27.93 16.55 8.12
CA GLN A 186 -28.24 17.93 8.52
C GLN A 186 -27.36 18.43 9.64
N GLN A 187 -26.98 17.59 10.62
CA GLN A 187 -26.01 17.98 11.65
C GLN A 187 -24.60 18.17 11.07
N VAL A 188 -24.18 17.29 10.18
CA VAL A 188 -22.91 17.46 9.44
C VAL A 188 -22.97 18.75 8.60
N GLU A 189 -24.07 19.01 7.91
CA GLU A 189 -24.29 20.27 7.16
C GLU A 189 -24.35 21.48 8.06
N GLY A 190 -24.92 21.35 9.25
CA GLY A 190 -24.97 22.43 10.26
C GLY A 190 -23.60 22.80 10.83
N LEU A 191 -22.66 21.86 10.90
CA LEU A 191 -21.27 22.10 11.26
C LEU A 191 -20.49 22.82 10.15
N TYR A 192 -21.00 22.82 8.92
CA TYR A 192 -20.36 23.33 7.72
C TYR A 192 -21.22 24.42 7.05
N ARG A 193 -21.44 25.54 7.77
CA ARG A 193 -22.40 26.59 7.34
C ARG A 193 -21.92 27.50 6.22
N ASP A 194 -20.61 27.57 5.93
CA ASP A 194 -20.10 28.41 4.85
C ASP A 194 -19.81 27.63 3.55
N ALA A 195 -19.66 28.37 2.44
CA ALA A 195 -19.55 27.76 1.11
C ALA A 195 -18.35 26.81 0.94
N ARG A 196 -17.23 27.08 1.65
CA ARG A 196 -16.05 26.21 1.63
C ARG A 196 -16.30 24.90 2.34
N THR A 197 -17.12 24.92 3.37
CA THR A 197 -17.49 23.77 4.16
C THR A 197 -18.62 22.94 3.52
N ARG A 198 -19.48 23.50 2.68
CA ARG A 198 -20.48 22.73 1.90
C ARG A 198 -19.84 21.80 0.88
N GLU A 199 -18.77 22.22 0.22
CA GLU A 199 -17.98 21.34 -0.65
C GLU A 199 -17.35 20.16 0.13
N ALA A 200 -16.91 20.40 1.38
CA ALA A 200 -16.37 19.38 2.28
C ALA A 200 -17.44 18.35 2.74
N ALA A 201 -18.69 18.75 2.83
CA ALA A 201 -19.79 17.84 3.20
C ALA A 201 -20.15 16.84 2.08
N THR A 202 -19.82 17.17 0.82
CA THR A 202 -20.18 16.32 -0.34
C THR A 202 -19.63 14.89 -0.25
N PRO A 203 -18.36 14.62 0.09
CA PRO A 203 -17.87 13.26 0.24
C PRO A 203 -18.52 12.50 1.40
N VAL A 204 -18.83 13.17 2.52
CA VAL A 204 -19.51 12.50 3.66
C VAL A 204 -20.94 12.14 3.30
N ARG A 205 -21.69 13.03 2.67
CA ARG A 205 -23.04 12.74 2.19
C ARG A 205 -23.04 11.57 1.20
N ALA A 206 -22.11 11.59 0.24
CA ALA A 206 -21.99 10.50 -0.72
C ALA A 206 -21.59 9.18 -0.05
N LEU A 207 -20.73 9.22 0.97
CA LEU A 207 -20.39 8.04 1.76
C LEU A 207 -21.62 7.44 2.41
N LEU A 208 -22.41 8.25 3.12
CA LEU A 208 -23.63 7.80 3.78
C LEU A 208 -24.63 7.21 2.78
N GLN A 209 -24.84 7.88 1.64
CA GLN A 209 -25.72 7.37 0.56
C GLN A 209 -25.20 6.04 -0.02
N ARG A 210 -23.90 5.90 -0.24
CA ARG A 210 -23.30 4.67 -0.78
C ARG A 210 -23.29 3.51 0.22
N LEU A 211 -23.34 3.81 1.52
CA LEU A 211 -23.46 2.81 2.59
C LEU A 211 -24.89 2.29 2.76
N LYS A 212 -25.90 3.02 2.29
CA LYS A 212 -27.31 2.62 2.42
C LYS A 212 -27.54 1.25 1.77
N GLY A 213 -28.18 0.34 2.51
CA GLY A 213 -28.43 -1.03 2.07
C GLY A 213 -27.21 -1.97 2.08
N LYS A 214 -26.07 -1.54 2.56
CA LYS A 214 -24.87 -2.39 2.64
C LYS A 214 -24.76 -3.08 4.00
N VAL A 215 -24.36 -4.35 3.96
CA VAL A 215 -24.10 -5.15 5.16
C VAL A 215 -22.60 -5.37 5.27
N VAL A 216 -22.04 -5.06 6.42
CA VAL A 216 -20.64 -5.30 6.72
C VAL A 216 -20.49 -6.72 7.25
N PRO A 217 -19.74 -7.60 6.57
CA PRO A 217 -19.52 -8.95 7.06
C PRO A 217 -18.68 -8.91 8.35
N PRO A 218 -18.84 -9.91 9.24
CA PRO A 218 -18.00 -10.01 10.43
C PRO A 218 -16.52 -10.13 10.04
N PRO A 219 -15.58 -9.68 10.91
CA PRO A 219 -14.16 -9.78 10.63
C PRO A 219 -13.75 -11.24 10.43
N ALA A 220 -12.95 -11.47 9.40
CA ALA A 220 -12.30 -12.76 9.23
C ALA A 220 -11.29 -12.98 10.37
N VAL A 221 -11.23 -14.19 10.87
CA VAL A 221 -10.22 -14.60 11.84
C VAL A 221 -9.05 -15.22 11.09
N PHE A 222 -7.86 -14.69 11.29
CA PHE A 222 -6.65 -15.34 10.80
C PHE A 222 -6.36 -16.60 11.60
N ASP A 223 -6.04 -17.66 10.88
CA ASP A 223 -5.28 -18.76 11.45
C ASP A 223 -3.78 -18.45 11.39
N SER A 224 -3.30 -17.74 12.41
CA SER A 224 -1.88 -17.46 12.55
C SER A 224 -1.05 -18.69 12.92
N SER A 225 -1.68 -19.84 13.20
CA SER A 225 -0.99 -21.09 13.50
C SER A 225 -0.19 -21.64 12.33
N SER A 226 -0.54 -21.24 11.10
CA SER A 226 0.19 -21.61 9.89
C SER A 226 1.51 -20.85 9.67
N ILE A 227 1.81 -19.82 10.49
CA ILE A 227 3.05 -19.06 10.38
C ILE A 227 4.18 -19.88 11.01
N VAL A 228 5.02 -20.46 10.16
CA VAL A 228 6.26 -21.10 10.59
C VAL A 228 7.35 -20.02 10.64
N PHE A 229 7.65 -19.54 11.85
CA PHE A 229 8.81 -18.65 12.04
C PHE A 229 10.09 -19.45 11.91
N SER A 230 11.08 -18.86 11.25
CA SER A 230 12.40 -19.46 11.25
C SER A 230 12.92 -19.55 12.70
N PRO A 231 13.25 -20.74 13.21
CA PRO A 231 13.74 -20.90 14.58
C PRO A 231 15.03 -20.12 14.85
N ASN A 232 15.77 -19.79 13.80
CA ASN A 232 17.04 -19.04 13.87
C ASN A 232 16.84 -17.53 14.04
N LEU A 233 15.62 -17.03 13.93
CA LEU A 233 15.30 -15.59 14.03
C LEU A 233 14.56 -15.24 15.31
N ARG A 234 14.30 -16.23 16.16
CA ARG A 234 13.60 -16.03 17.42
C ARG A 234 14.52 -15.31 18.41
N ASP A 235 14.08 -14.15 18.88
CA ASP A 235 14.69 -13.50 20.02
C ASP A 235 14.37 -14.30 21.30
N PRO A 236 15.37 -14.91 21.97
CA PRO A 236 15.16 -15.71 23.17
C PRO A 236 14.65 -14.89 24.35
N SER A 237 14.78 -13.56 24.32
CA SER A 237 14.32 -12.66 25.38
C SER A 237 12.80 -12.37 25.31
N ILE A 238 12.13 -12.67 24.19
CA ILE A 238 10.71 -12.44 24.03
C ILE A 238 9.95 -13.73 24.33
N SER A 239 9.10 -13.70 25.36
CA SER A 239 8.27 -14.84 25.72
C SER A 239 7.24 -15.19 24.64
N ASP A 240 6.88 -16.48 24.51
CA ASP A 240 5.84 -16.94 23.59
C ASP A 240 4.51 -16.23 23.83
N ALA A 241 4.18 -15.94 25.09
CA ALA A 241 2.97 -15.21 25.47
C ALA A 241 2.99 -13.76 24.93
N ALA A 242 4.13 -13.07 25.01
CA ALA A 242 4.26 -11.72 24.47
C ALA A 242 4.16 -11.71 22.94
N ILE A 243 4.75 -12.70 22.27
CA ILE A 243 4.63 -12.88 20.82
C ILE A 243 3.16 -13.14 20.44
N ALA A 244 2.48 -14.05 21.15
CA ALA A 244 1.08 -14.38 20.89
C ALA A 244 0.16 -13.17 21.09
N ALA A 245 0.36 -12.38 22.16
CA ALA A 245 -0.44 -11.19 22.45
C ALA A 245 -0.21 -10.09 21.39
N PHE A 246 1.04 -9.87 20.97
CA PHE A 246 1.37 -8.92 19.92
C PHE A 246 0.76 -9.31 18.56
N ARG A 247 0.84 -10.60 18.23
CA ARG A 247 0.20 -11.18 17.04
C ARG A 247 -1.29 -10.96 17.04
N ALA A 248 -1.99 -11.36 18.09
CA ALA A 248 -3.44 -11.26 18.18
C ALA A 248 -3.95 -9.81 17.98
N LYS A 249 -3.21 -8.82 18.50
CA LYS A 249 -3.55 -7.40 18.32
C LYS A 249 -3.23 -6.91 16.91
N GLY A 250 -2.05 -7.24 16.40
CA GLY A 250 -1.61 -6.82 15.08
C GLY A 250 -2.44 -7.44 13.97
N ASP A 251 -2.71 -8.74 14.06
CA ASP A 251 -3.55 -9.49 13.12
C ASP A 251 -4.95 -8.90 13.03
N ARG A 252 -5.57 -8.65 14.17
CA ARG A 252 -6.92 -8.10 14.20
C ARG A 252 -7.00 -6.77 13.46
N THR A 253 -6.13 -5.82 13.76
CA THR A 253 -6.18 -4.48 13.19
C THR A 253 -5.77 -4.44 11.72
N LEU A 254 -4.79 -5.23 11.31
CA LEU A 254 -4.43 -5.39 9.91
C LEU A 254 -5.59 -5.99 9.10
N MET A 255 -6.25 -7.00 9.66
CA MET A 255 -7.42 -7.62 9.01
C MET A 255 -8.60 -6.70 8.90
N GLU A 256 -8.90 -5.92 9.94
CA GLU A 256 -9.93 -4.89 9.88
C GLU A 256 -9.66 -3.90 8.75
N SER A 257 -8.41 -3.50 8.53
CA SER A 257 -8.04 -2.60 7.42
C SER A 257 -8.21 -3.26 6.04
N PHE A 258 -7.79 -4.51 5.89
CA PHE A 258 -8.03 -5.25 4.64
C PHE A 258 -9.53 -5.45 4.38
N GLN A 259 -10.30 -5.73 5.41
CA GLN A 259 -11.75 -5.88 5.30
C GLN A 259 -12.44 -4.57 4.90
N TRP A 260 -12.02 -3.44 5.48
CA TRP A 260 -12.46 -2.12 5.07
C TRP A 260 -12.12 -1.84 3.61
N ALA A 261 -10.87 -2.08 3.20
CA ALA A 261 -10.45 -1.88 1.83
C ALA A 261 -11.29 -2.72 0.85
N LEU A 262 -11.49 -4.00 1.18
CA LEU A 262 -12.35 -4.89 0.40
C LEU A 262 -13.79 -4.36 0.30
N PHE A 263 -14.37 -3.98 1.43
CA PHE A 263 -15.73 -3.46 1.50
C PHE A 263 -15.91 -2.20 0.64
N LEU A 264 -14.97 -1.25 0.74
CA LEU A 264 -15.01 0.01 -0.01
C LEU A 264 -14.91 -0.23 -1.51
N LEU A 265 -13.97 -1.08 -1.95
CA LEU A 265 -13.75 -1.39 -3.36
C LEU A 265 -14.88 -2.24 -3.94
N LYS A 266 -15.32 -3.28 -3.22
CA LYS A 266 -16.40 -4.19 -3.65
C LYS A 266 -17.74 -3.49 -3.82
N ASN A 267 -18.04 -2.54 -2.96
CA ASN A 267 -19.29 -1.79 -2.98
C ASN A 267 -19.23 -0.49 -3.79
N ASN A 268 -18.14 -0.24 -4.52
CA ASN A 268 -17.93 0.98 -5.31
C ASN A 268 -18.08 2.27 -4.48
N ILE A 269 -17.66 2.24 -3.20
CA ILE A 269 -17.74 3.40 -2.33
C ILE A 269 -16.65 4.42 -2.69
N ALA A 270 -15.45 3.93 -2.99
CA ALA A 270 -14.37 4.73 -3.54
C ALA A 270 -13.61 3.92 -4.60
N PRO A 271 -13.17 4.55 -5.71
CA PRO A 271 -12.35 3.88 -6.73
C PRO A 271 -10.95 3.56 -6.25
N SER A 272 -10.46 4.27 -5.24
CA SER A 272 -9.11 4.13 -4.70
C SER A 272 -9.15 4.11 -3.17
N VAL A 273 -8.30 3.25 -2.60
CA VAL A 273 -8.10 3.13 -1.15
C VAL A 273 -6.61 3.21 -0.86
N TRP A 274 -6.27 3.89 0.21
CA TRP A 274 -4.95 3.86 0.83
C TRP A 274 -5.07 3.28 2.23
N MET A 275 -4.18 2.37 2.59
CA MET A 275 -4.09 1.84 3.95
C MET A 275 -2.66 1.84 4.47
N SER A 276 -2.49 2.08 5.78
CA SER A 276 -1.20 1.97 6.46
C SER A 276 -1.11 0.66 7.23
N SER A 277 -0.01 -0.07 7.06
CA SER A 277 0.30 -1.22 7.92
C SER A 277 1.09 -0.83 9.17
N GLY A 278 1.67 0.38 9.21
CA GLY A 278 2.54 0.83 10.29
C GLY A 278 1.85 1.07 11.63
N SER A 279 0.53 1.31 11.62
CA SER A 279 -0.24 1.48 12.87
C SER A 279 -0.34 0.19 13.69
N TYR A 280 -0.01 -0.97 13.13
CA TYR A 280 -0.24 -2.29 13.70
C TYR A 280 1.04 -3.00 14.09
N PHE A 281 2.11 -2.76 13.33
CA PHE A 281 3.42 -3.37 13.52
C PHE A 281 4.48 -2.29 13.61
N ASN A 282 5.40 -2.45 14.54
CA ASN A 282 6.55 -1.57 14.60
C ASN A 282 7.60 -2.00 13.56
N TRP A 283 7.54 -1.38 12.39
CA TRP A 283 8.51 -1.58 11.32
C TRP A 283 9.80 -0.78 11.51
N ASP A 284 9.82 0.17 12.45
CA ASP A 284 11.00 0.95 12.81
C ASP A 284 11.90 0.14 13.74
N THR A 285 12.66 -0.77 13.15
CA THR A 285 13.38 -1.85 13.83
C THR A 285 14.83 -1.48 14.14
N HIS A 286 15.05 -0.40 14.90
CA HIS A 286 16.37 -0.03 15.42
C HIS A 286 16.94 -1.03 16.44
N GLN A 287 16.13 -1.98 16.87
CA GLN A 287 16.50 -3.08 17.75
C GLN A 287 15.88 -4.37 17.24
N GLN A 288 16.62 -5.48 17.30
CA GLN A 288 16.14 -6.83 16.98
C GLN A 288 15.48 -6.90 15.60
N ASN A 289 16.11 -6.28 14.60
CA ASN A 289 15.53 -6.14 13.26
C ASN A 289 15.05 -7.47 12.68
N ASN A 290 15.89 -8.51 12.76
CA ASN A 290 15.62 -9.76 12.06
C ASN A 290 14.33 -10.43 12.56
N GLY A 291 14.18 -10.58 13.88
CA GLY A 291 12.98 -11.19 14.46
C GLY A 291 11.72 -10.37 14.20
N ARG A 292 11.80 -9.04 14.29
CA ARG A 292 10.64 -8.17 14.09
C ARG A 292 10.21 -8.09 12.63
N GLN A 293 11.15 -7.91 11.70
CA GLN A 293 10.84 -7.85 10.27
C GLN A 293 10.29 -9.19 9.77
N ASP A 294 10.83 -10.32 10.25
CA ASP A 294 10.32 -11.65 9.89
C ASP A 294 8.84 -11.81 10.27
N VAL A 295 8.50 -11.48 11.51
CA VAL A 295 7.12 -11.53 12.02
C VAL A 295 6.22 -10.59 11.23
N ASN A 296 6.61 -9.33 11.10
CA ASN A 296 5.78 -8.30 10.45
C ASN A 296 5.50 -8.62 8.98
N THR A 297 6.53 -9.09 8.25
CA THR A 297 6.38 -9.47 6.85
C THR A 297 5.49 -10.70 6.69
N ALA A 298 5.62 -11.72 7.55
CA ALA A 298 4.76 -12.89 7.53
C ALA A 298 3.27 -12.52 7.70
N HIS A 299 2.96 -11.68 8.68
CA HIS A 299 1.59 -11.22 8.92
C HIS A 299 1.04 -10.38 7.75
N LEU A 300 1.84 -9.45 7.22
CA LEU A 300 1.46 -8.66 6.05
C LEU A 300 1.14 -9.56 4.85
N MET A 301 1.96 -10.57 4.58
CA MET A 301 1.77 -11.47 3.45
C MET A 301 0.56 -12.39 3.62
N LEU A 302 0.25 -12.83 4.83
CA LEU A 302 -0.98 -13.57 5.11
C LEU A 302 -2.23 -12.71 4.93
N GLY A 303 -2.21 -11.47 5.43
CA GLY A 303 -3.30 -10.52 5.22
C GLY A 303 -3.53 -10.22 3.74
N LEU A 304 -2.44 -10.00 3.03
CA LEU A 304 -2.49 -9.79 1.59
C LEU A 304 -3.02 -11.03 0.84
N ARG A 305 -2.61 -12.23 1.25
CA ARG A 305 -3.14 -13.48 0.68
C ARG A 305 -4.64 -13.57 0.88
N TRP A 306 -5.14 -13.37 2.10
CA TRP A 306 -6.57 -13.35 2.37
C TRP A 306 -7.30 -12.32 1.49
N PHE A 307 -6.75 -11.11 1.39
CA PHE A 307 -7.34 -10.05 0.57
C PHE A 307 -7.44 -10.46 -0.91
N LEU A 308 -6.38 -11.05 -1.47
CA LEU A 308 -6.36 -11.53 -2.85
C LEU A 308 -7.36 -12.68 -3.07
N ASP A 309 -7.49 -13.60 -2.10
CA ASP A 309 -8.49 -14.68 -2.15
C ASP A 309 -9.92 -14.09 -2.16
N GLN A 310 -10.18 -13.06 -1.36
CA GLN A 310 -11.48 -12.38 -1.35
C GLN A 310 -11.75 -11.62 -2.67
N LEU A 311 -10.74 -10.99 -3.26
CA LEU A 311 -10.87 -10.35 -4.57
C LEU A 311 -11.16 -11.39 -5.66
N ALA A 312 -10.49 -12.54 -5.62
CA ALA A 312 -10.71 -13.64 -6.56
C ALA A 312 -12.12 -14.25 -6.43
N ALA A 313 -12.64 -14.33 -5.21
CA ALA A 313 -13.98 -14.84 -4.94
C ALA A 313 -15.10 -13.82 -5.17
N SER A 314 -14.78 -12.54 -5.32
CA SER A 314 -15.79 -11.48 -5.48
C SER A 314 -16.08 -11.20 -6.95
N PRO A 315 -17.37 -11.13 -7.36
CA PRO A 315 -17.71 -10.79 -8.74
C PRO A 315 -17.29 -9.35 -9.07
N GLY A 316 -16.71 -9.17 -10.23
CA GLY A 316 -16.36 -7.91 -10.85
C GLY A 316 -17.30 -7.60 -12.03
N THR A 317 -16.87 -6.69 -12.90
CA THR A 317 -17.63 -6.29 -14.08
C THR A 317 -17.42 -7.25 -15.26
N GLY A 318 -18.44 -7.45 -16.08
CA GLY A 318 -18.35 -8.22 -17.33
C GLY A 318 -17.93 -9.69 -17.13
N GLY A 319 -18.40 -10.34 -16.06
CA GLY A 319 -18.11 -11.76 -15.78
C GLY A 319 -16.69 -12.04 -15.24
N ARG A 320 -15.96 -11.01 -14.87
CA ARG A 320 -14.62 -11.10 -14.23
C ARG A 320 -14.75 -11.15 -12.71
N THR A 321 -13.63 -11.23 -12.02
CA THR A 321 -13.52 -11.06 -10.57
C THR A 321 -12.95 -9.70 -10.23
N LEU A 322 -13.09 -9.28 -8.97
CA LEU A 322 -12.42 -8.06 -8.50
C LEU A 322 -10.89 -8.15 -8.58
N LEU A 323 -10.32 -9.34 -8.55
CA LEU A 323 -8.88 -9.55 -8.75
C LEU A 323 -8.40 -9.09 -10.15
N ASP A 324 -9.31 -9.09 -11.15
CA ASP A 324 -9.02 -8.59 -12.50
C ASP A 324 -9.26 -7.08 -12.64
N GLU A 325 -9.68 -6.41 -11.57
CA GLU A 325 -10.02 -4.99 -11.56
C GLU A 325 -9.16 -4.17 -10.60
N VAL A 326 -8.63 -4.78 -9.54
CA VAL A 326 -7.89 -4.07 -8.50
C VAL A 326 -6.38 -4.07 -8.80
N GLY A 327 -5.79 -2.88 -8.89
CA GLY A 327 -4.36 -2.68 -8.86
C GLY A 327 -3.89 -2.39 -7.44
N ILE A 328 -2.83 -3.05 -6.98
CA ILE A 328 -2.27 -2.89 -5.64
C ILE A 328 -0.83 -2.43 -5.74
N VAL A 329 -0.45 -1.46 -4.92
CA VAL A 329 0.95 -1.03 -4.73
C VAL A 329 1.30 -1.12 -3.26
N ILE A 330 2.42 -1.78 -2.96
CA ILE A 330 2.98 -1.89 -1.61
C ILE A 330 4.35 -1.23 -1.62
N SER A 331 4.57 -0.28 -0.72
CA SER A 331 5.85 0.44 -0.60
C SER A 331 6.06 0.94 0.83
N SER A 332 7.31 1.25 1.15
CA SER A 332 7.73 1.83 2.44
C SER A 332 8.43 3.16 2.21
N GLU A 333 8.45 4.01 3.21
CA GLU A 333 9.08 5.34 3.14
C GLU A 333 10.60 5.27 3.15
N ILE A 334 11.15 4.30 3.84
CA ILE A 334 12.58 4.03 3.95
C ILE A 334 12.82 2.52 3.94
N GLY A 335 14.02 2.11 3.62
CA GLY A 335 14.51 0.75 3.85
C GLY A 335 15.28 0.63 5.17
N ARG A 336 15.90 -0.52 5.36
CA ARG A 336 16.77 -0.80 6.50
C ARG A 336 18.21 -0.97 6.05
N PHE A 337 19.12 -0.32 6.79
CA PHE A 337 20.55 -0.36 6.50
C PHE A 337 21.04 -1.81 6.44
N PRO A 338 21.97 -2.16 5.53
CA PRO A 338 22.40 -3.55 5.36
C PRO A 338 23.02 -4.20 6.59
N TYR A 339 23.66 -3.42 7.45
CA TYR A 339 24.37 -3.93 8.62
C TYR A 339 23.54 -3.81 9.89
N LEU A 340 23.71 -4.79 10.78
CA LEU A 340 23.18 -4.71 12.14
C LEU A 340 23.99 -3.71 12.98
N ASN A 341 23.30 -2.91 13.76
CA ASN A 341 23.87 -2.06 14.79
C ASN A 341 24.15 -2.86 16.09
N ALA A 342 24.67 -2.20 17.12
CA ALA A 342 25.01 -2.85 18.40
C ALA A 342 23.82 -3.42 19.17
N GLN A 343 22.58 -3.09 18.76
CA GLN A 343 21.33 -3.56 19.37
C GLN A 343 20.62 -4.60 18.47
N GLU A 344 21.36 -5.22 17.55
CA GLU A 344 20.81 -6.14 16.55
C GLU A 344 19.68 -5.53 15.69
N GLY A 345 19.59 -4.22 15.69
CA GLY A 345 18.68 -3.45 14.84
C GLY A 345 19.35 -3.02 13.55
N LYS A 346 18.58 -2.33 12.72
CA LYS A 346 19.10 -1.67 11.52
C LYS A 346 18.64 -0.23 11.46
N ASP A 347 19.56 0.64 11.08
CA ASP A 347 19.26 2.05 10.87
C ASP A 347 18.52 2.29 9.55
N HIS A 348 18.14 3.53 9.32
CA HIS A 348 17.41 3.91 8.10
C HIS A 348 18.31 3.86 6.87
N PHE A 349 17.72 3.48 5.75
CA PHE A 349 18.40 3.38 4.47
C PHE A 349 17.55 4.01 3.35
N PRO A 350 18.16 4.81 2.45
CA PRO A 350 17.38 5.54 1.43
C PRO A 350 17.04 4.68 0.21
N GLN A 351 16.96 3.38 0.37
CA GLN A 351 16.55 2.45 -0.69
C GLN A 351 15.42 1.56 -0.22
N VAL A 352 14.46 1.37 -1.09
CA VAL A 352 13.25 0.60 -0.85
C VAL A 352 13.00 -0.38 -1.99
N SER A 353 12.07 -1.29 -1.79
CA SER A 353 11.46 -2.09 -2.84
C SER A 353 9.98 -1.75 -2.95
N ALA A 354 9.40 -1.98 -4.13
CA ALA A 354 7.97 -1.87 -4.36
C ALA A 354 7.42 -3.18 -4.91
N ILE A 355 6.17 -3.50 -4.56
CA ILE A 355 5.44 -4.64 -5.09
C ILE A 355 4.19 -4.09 -5.76
N LEU A 356 4.00 -4.44 -7.03
CA LEU A 356 2.80 -4.13 -7.79
C LEU A 356 2.05 -5.44 -8.06
N ILE A 357 0.73 -5.46 -7.83
CA ILE A 357 -0.10 -6.65 -8.07
C ILE A 357 -1.34 -6.22 -8.83
N GLY A 358 -1.66 -6.90 -9.93
CA GLY A 358 -2.90 -6.65 -10.64
C GLY A 358 -2.86 -6.92 -12.13
N PRO A 359 -3.93 -6.53 -12.84
CA PRO A 359 -4.07 -6.79 -14.27
C PRO A 359 -3.10 -5.94 -15.10
N GLY A 360 -2.63 -6.49 -16.22
CA GLY A 360 -1.78 -5.80 -17.20
C GLY A 360 -0.32 -5.66 -16.81
N LEU A 361 0.08 -6.17 -15.64
CA LEU A 361 1.47 -6.23 -15.23
C LEU A 361 2.17 -7.46 -15.80
N ARG A 362 3.43 -7.30 -16.13
CA ARG A 362 4.34 -8.42 -16.37
C ARG A 362 4.80 -8.97 -15.02
N ALA A 363 4.50 -10.23 -14.77
CA ALA A 363 4.99 -10.90 -13.58
C ALA A 363 6.51 -11.05 -13.65
N GLY A 364 7.18 -10.79 -12.51
CA GLY A 364 8.62 -10.95 -12.42
C GLY A 364 9.26 -10.11 -11.33
N GLN A 365 10.55 -10.30 -11.18
CA GLN A 365 11.40 -9.53 -10.28
C GLN A 365 12.35 -8.67 -11.12
N PHE A 366 12.28 -7.38 -10.92
CA PHE A 366 12.98 -6.34 -11.67
C PHE A 366 13.77 -5.45 -10.72
N GLY A 367 14.75 -4.72 -11.27
CA GLY A 367 15.73 -4.05 -10.43
C GLY A 367 16.66 -5.07 -9.78
N GLN A 368 17.78 -4.61 -9.29
CA GLN A 368 18.78 -5.46 -8.65
C GLN A 368 19.58 -4.64 -7.64
N THR A 369 19.97 -5.28 -6.56
CA THR A 369 20.94 -4.74 -5.61
C THR A 369 22.26 -5.51 -5.71
N ASP A 370 23.36 -4.85 -5.36
CA ASP A 370 24.69 -5.47 -5.28
C ASP A 370 24.90 -6.24 -3.96
N ALA A 371 26.14 -6.66 -3.73
CA ALA A 371 26.53 -7.39 -2.53
C ALA A 371 26.52 -6.52 -1.24
N GLU A 372 26.33 -5.21 -1.35
CA GLU A 372 26.13 -4.27 -0.25
C GLU A 372 24.67 -3.82 -0.13
N LEU A 373 23.77 -4.44 -0.90
CA LEU A 373 22.34 -4.14 -1.01
C LEU A 373 22.05 -2.74 -1.58
N ILE A 374 23.00 -2.21 -2.36
CA ILE A 374 22.85 -0.93 -3.06
C ILE A 374 22.24 -1.19 -4.42
N GLY A 375 21.20 -0.41 -4.78
CA GLY A 375 20.51 -0.54 -6.06
C GLY A 375 21.43 -0.27 -7.24
N LEU A 376 21.44 -1.21 -8.18
CA LEU A 376 22.20 -1.09 -9.42
C LEU A 376 21.38 -0.31 -10.47
N PRO A 377 22.06 0.45 -11.36
CA PRO A 377 21.40 1.00 -12.54
C PRO A 377 20.82 -0.13 -13.40
N VAL A 378 19.62 0.07 -13.92
CA VAL A 378 18.93 -0.91 -14.77
C VAL A 378 18.33 -0.24 -15.99
N ASN A 379 18.15 -1.01 -17.04
CA ASN A 379 17.46 -0.59 -18.23
C ASN A 379 15.94 -0.56 -18.00
N LEU A 380 15.27 0.56 -18.32
CA LEU A 380 13.84 0.73 -18.09
C LEU A 380 12.92 -0.17 -18.94
N ARG A 381 13.45 -0.80 -19.99
CA ARG A 381 12.70 -1.74 -20.84
C ARG A 381 12.81 -3.18 -20.35
N THR A 382 13.94 -3.55 -19.76
CA THR A 382 14.21 -4.93 -19.34
C THR A 382 14.15 -5.13 -17.83
N GLY A 383 14.35 -4.07 -17.04
CA GLY A 383 14.46 -4.11 -15.59
C GLY A 383 15.75 -4.77 -15.07
N ARG A 384 16.76 -4.91 -15.94
CA ARG A 384 18.03 -5.57 -15.61
C ARG A 384 19.23 -4.67 -15.92
N PRO A 385 20.33 -4.80 -15.17
CA PRO A 385 21.59 -4.12 -15.45
C PRO A 385 22.24 -4.63 -16.76
N GLY A 386 23.12 -3.85 -17.34
CA GLY A 386 24.02 -4.28 -18.42
C GLY A 386 23.97 -3.45 -19.71
N GLY A 387 23.37 -2.27 -19.68
CA GLY A 387 23.28 -1.38 -20.84
C GLY A 387 23.85 0.02 -20.60
N SER A 388 24.23 0.72 -21.68
CA SER A 388 24.71 2.11 -21.60
C SER A 388 23.62 3.13 -21.25
N SER A 389 22.36 2.75 -21.31
CA SER A 389 21.19 3.55 -20.95
C SER A 389 20.62 3.21 -19.55
N ASP A 390 21.37 2.46 -18.78
CA ASP A 390 20.93 2.07 -17.44
C ASP A 390 20.85 3.27 -16.50
N THR A 391 19.91 3.20 -15.58
CA THR A 391 19.61 4.29 -14.67
C THR A 391 19.21 3.77 -13.30
N ILE A 392 19.52 4.51 -12.25
CA ILE A 392 19.02 4.22 -10.91
C ILE A 392 17.50 4.44 -10.88
N LEU A 393 16.78 3.44 -10.37
CA LEU A 393 15.35 3.54 -10.14
C LEU A 393 15.06 4.47 -8.96
N THR A 394 14.01 5.23 -9.07
CA THR A 394 13.62 6.18 -8.03
C THR A 394 12.13 6.06 -7.71
N LEU A 395 11.72 6.62 -6.58
CA LEU A 395 10.32 6.65 -6.19
C LEU A 395 9.45 7.40 -7.20
N ASP A 396 10.01 8.43 -7.89
CA ASP A 396 9.32 9.16 -8.96
C ASP A 396 8.98 8.24 -10.15
N ASP A 397 9.88 7.28 -10.47
CA ASP A 397 9.64 6.30 -11.53
C ASP A 397 8.50 5.35 -11.17
N VAL A 398 8.41 4.96 -9.88
CA VAL A 398 7.28 4.15 -9.38
C VAL A 398 5.97 4.92 -9.53
N GLY A 399 5.92 6.16 -9.07
CA GLY A 399 4.72 7.00 -9.18
C GLY A 399 4.29 7.22 -10.64
N ARG A 400 5.25 7.50 -11.52
CA ARG A 400 4.97 7.65 -12.96
C ARG A 400 4.45 6.37 -13.58
N THR A 401 5.03 5.23 -13.22
CA THR A 401 4.60 3.90 -13.70
C THR A 401 3.20 3.55 -13.21
N VAL A 402 2.87 3.84 -11.96
CA VAL A 402 1.53 3.63 -11.41
C VAL A 402 0.48 4.45 -12.16
N LEU A 403 0.77 5.73 -12.43
CA LEU A 403 -0.14 6.57 -13.20
C LEU A 403 -0.34 6.04 -14.63
N GLU A 404 0.73 5.60 -15.30
CA GLU A 404 0.62 4.98 -16.62
C GLU A 404 -0.20 3.68 -16.57
N TRP A 405 0.03 2.85 -15.56
CA TRP A 405 -0.69 1.58 -15.35
C TRP A 405 -2.21 1.76 -15.28
N VAL A 406 -2.67 2.77 -14.54
CA VAL A 406 -4.11 3.08 -14.45
C VAL A 406 -4.62 3.94 -15.61
N GLY A 407 -3.77 4.32 -16.54
CA GLY A 407 -4.12 5.17 -17.67
C GLY A 407 -4.33 6.62 -17.31
N ALA A 408 -3.68 7.09 -16.25
CA ALA A 408 -3.71 8.46 -15.83
C ALA A 408 -2.56 9.27 -16.43
N ARG A 409 -2.83 10.51 -16.84
CA ARG A 409 -1.77 11.49 -17.09
C ARG A 409 -1.48 12.26 -15.82
N ALA A 410 -0.23 12.23 -15.39
CA ALA A 410 0.21 13.19 -14.38
C ALA A 410 -0.01 14.61 -14.93
N PRO A 411 -0.61 15.51 -14.14
CA PRO A 411 -0.65 16.92 -14.52
C PRO A 411 0.77 17.42 -14.78
N ARG A 412 0.99 18.21 -15.84
CA ARG A 412 2.34 18.73 -16.18
C ARG A 412 3.00 19.48 -15.01
N GLU A 413 2.20 20.08 -14.17
CA GLU A 413 2.64 20.85 -13.00
C GLU A 413 2.70 20.02 -11.70
N SER A 414 2.42 18.71 -11.76
CA SER A 414 2.30 17.87 -10.56
C SER A 414 3.64 17.43 -9.98
N GLY A 415 4.76 17.64 -10.69
CA GLY A 415 6.09 17.20 -10.25
C GLY A 415 6.33 15.69 -10.35
N TYR A 416 5.53 14.97 -11.13
CA TYR A 416 5.79 13.57 -11.49
C TYR A 416 6.71 13.50 -12.70
N ASP A 417 7.98 13.85 -12.48
CA ASP A 417 9.02 13.90 -13.51
C ASP A 417 9.71 12.54 -13.71
N GLY A 418 9.22 11.49 -13.06
CA GLY A 418 9.71 10.13 -13.18
C GLY A 418 9.50 9.53 -14.57
N ARG A 419 10.23 8.46 -14.83
CA ARG A 419 10.18 7.70 -16.08
C ARG A 419 9.24 6.50 -15.92
N VAL A 420 8.64 6.07 -17.01
CA VAL A 420 7.86 4.84 -17.02
C VAL A 420 8.82 3.65 -17.04
N MET A 421 8.61 2.70 -16.14
CA MET A 421 9.31 1.42 -16.12
C MET A 421 8.58 0.44 -17.03
N ASP A 422 8.93 0.45 -18.33
CA ASP A 422 8.25 -0.34 -19.36
C ASP A 422 8.31 -1.85 -19.05
N PHE A 423 9.32 -2.30 -18.33
CA PHE A 423 9.44 -3.69 -17.91
C PHE A 423 8.30 -4.17 -16.99
N CYS A 424 7.55 -3.26 -16.38
CA CYS A 424 6.39 -3.61 -15.56
C CYS A 424 5.18 -4.05 -16.38
N PHE A 425 5.16 -3.82 -17.68
CA PHE A 425 3.99 -4.06 -18.51
C PHE A 425 4.17 -5.27 -19.45
N ALA A 426 3.03 -5.99 -19.65
CA ALA A 426 2.95 -7.18 -20.50
C ALA A 426 2.76 -6.80 -21.98
#